data_088e17aa4dd23eae39fc2eea84268a16
#
_entry.id   088e17aa4dd23eae39fc2eea84268a16
#
_cell.length_a   1.000
_cell.length_b   1.000
_cell.length_c   1.000
_cell.angle_alpha   90.00
_cell.angle_beta   90.00
_cell.angle_gamma   90.00
#
_symmetry.space_group_name_H-M   'P 1'
#
loop_
_entity.id
_entity.type
_entity.pdbx_description
1 polymer ?
#
loop_
_entity_poly.entity_id
_entity_poly.type
_entity_poly.pdbx_seq_one_letter_code
_entity_poly.pdbx_strand_id
1 'polypeptide(L)'
;QDNVGDAGIDFGTVSTSRNGWQIEITTFRADQYDGVSRNPIVQFGDTLEGDLVRRDFTVNAMAVRLHGDGTQDFCDPLGGINDLEMGVLDTPQTPSVSFHDDPLRMIRACRFVSKLGFTLAPRVTAAITEMSGEITRITAERIQAELDKLMLGAYPWDGIALLCQTGLADHIFPEIPAMAMPPDPKLPHKDVYTHSLTVLKQACDLEPGDPDLVLRWAALLHDIGKVPTRAPKPGGGVTFYQHEIVGARMVRKRLRALKYSRQMINDISPVSYTHLRAHE
;
A
#
# COMPACT_ATOMS: atom_id res chain seq x y z
N GLN A 1 -13.79 31.17 8.96
CA GLN A 1 -12.42 31.63 8.60
C GLN A 1 -11.86 30.59 7.65
N ASP A 2 -11.66 30.98 6.39
CA ASP A 2 -11.02 30.15 5.38
C ASP A 2 -9.54 30.03 5.74
N ASN A 3 -9.09 28.83 6.11
CA ASN A 3 -7.68 28.58 6.40
C ASN A 3 -6.99 28.26 5.06
N VAL A 4 -6.13 29.14 4.59
CA VAL A 4 -5.27 28.92 3.43
C VAL A 4 -3.95 28.33 3.93
N GLY A 5 -3.62 27.13 3.50
CA GLY A 5 -2.36 26.46 3.84
C GLY A 5 -1.33 26.66 2.73
N ASP A 6 -0.13 27.11 3.11
CA ASP A 6 1.00 27.37 2.20
C ASP A 6 1.87 26.12 1.93
N ALA A 7 1.52 24.97 2.50
CA ALA A 7 2.25 23.73 2.34
C ALA A 7 2.12 23.21 0.90
N GLY A 8 3.07 23.52 0.03
CA GLY A 8 3.10 23.09 -1.35
C GLY A 8 3.27 24.22 -2.38
N ILE A 9 3.44 25.46 -1.94
CA ILE A 9 3.69 26.61 -2.83
C ILE A 9 4.89 26.36 -3.74
N ASP A 10 5.95 25.79 -3.22
CA ASP A 10 7.16 25.43 -4.01
C ASP A 10 6.85 24.42 -5.13
N PHE A 11 5.74 23.71 -5.02
CA PHE A 11 5.25 22.75 -6.03
C PHE A 11 4.04 23.27 -6.80
N GLY A 12 3.71 24.56 -6.71
CA GLY A 12 2.59 25.19 -7.40
C GLY A 12 1.21 24.73 -6.90
N THR A 13 1.11 24.25 -5.64
CA THR A 13 -0.15 23.81 -5.03
C THR A 13 -0.51 24.70 -3.84
N VAL A 14 -1.74 25.16 -3.80
CA VAL A 14 -2.32 25.89 -2.67
C VAL A 14 -3.52 25.08 -2.16
N SER A 15 -3.60 24.88 -0.85
CA SER A 15 -4.72 24.17 -0.22
C SER A 15 -5.60 25.13 0.56
N THR A 16 -6.91 24.91 0.50
CA THR A 16 -7.88 25.64 1.32
C THR A 16 -8.96 24.71 1.85
N SER A 17 -9.62 25.08 2.94
CA SER A 17 -10.75 24.34 3.47
C SER A 17 -11.99 25.22 3.47
N ARG A 18 -13.10 24.73 2.89
CA ARG A 18 -14.38 25.42 2.86
C ARG A 18 -15.54 24.46 3.10
N ASN A 19 -16.38 24.74 4.08
CA ASN A 19 -17.55 23.93 4.43
C ASN A 19 -17.23 22.43 4.66
N GLY A 20 -16.08 22.13 5.27
CA GLY A 20 -15.62 20.75 5.50
C GLY A 20 -14.94 20.09 4.31
N TRP A 21 -14.90 20.73 3.14
CA TRP A 21 -14.19 20.26 1.97
C TRP A 21 -12.76 20.80 1.97
N GLN A 22 -11.81 19.93 1.74
CA GLN A 22 -10.43 20.31 1.41
C GLN A 22 -10.33 20.48 -0.11
N ILE A 23 -9.87 21.65 -0.54
CA ILE A 23 -9.70 22.01 -1.94
C ILE A 23 -8.23 22.29 -2.18
N GLU A 24 -7.64 21.58 -3.14
CA GLU A 24 -6.29 21.82 -3.61
C GLU A 24 -6.34 22.44 -4.98
N ILE A 25 -5.65 23.56 -5.15
CA ILE A 25 -5.52 24.29 -6.43
C ILE A 25 -4.07 24.13 -6.86
N THR A 26 -3.88 23.45 -7.99
CA THR A 26 -2.54 23.14 -8.51
C THR A 26 -2.42 23.63 -9.95
N THR A 27 -1.32 24.27 -10.28
CA THR A 27 -0.97 24.58 -11.66
C THR A 27 -0.67 23.28 -12.43
N PHE A 28 -1.02 23.20 -13.71
CA PHE A 28 -0.62 22.07 -14.55
C PHE A 28 0.89 21.89 -14.53
N ARG A 29 1.33 20.64 -14.50
CA ARG A 29 2.75 20.28 -14.39
C ARG A 29 3.18 19.44 -15.60
N ALA A 30 4.41 19.64 -15.99
CA ALA A 30 5.13 18.82 -16.96
C ALA A 30 6.48 18.39 -16.33
N ASP A 31 6.41 17.69 -15.18
CA ASP A 31 7.60 17.34 -14.40
C ASP A 31 8.61 16.58 -15.26
N GLN A 32 9.88 17.01 -15.24
CA GLN A 32 10.99 16.25 -15.77
C GLN A 32 11.76 15.59 -14.63
N TYR A 33 11.96 14.29 -14.76
CA TYR A 33 12.80 13.51 -13.85
C TYR A 33 14.17 13.32 -14.49
N ASP A 34 15.23 13.76 -13.81
CA ASP A 34 16.62 13.59 -14.28
C ASP A 34 17.18 12.19 -13.99
N GLY A 35 16.40 11.31 -13.34
CA GLY A 35 16.80 9.96 -12.95
C GLY A 35 17.85 9.90 -11.85
N VAL A 36 18.35 11.03 -11.37
CA VAL A 36 19.43 11.15 -10.39
C VAL A 36 18.95 11.80 -9.11
N SER A 37 18.14 12.86 -9.20
CA SER A 37 17.62 13.56 -8.04
C SER A 37 16.30 12.97 -7.55
N ARG A 38 16.08 13.02 -6.24
CA ARG A 38 14.83 12.53 -5.61
C ARG A 38 13.65 13.50 -5.79
N ASN A 39 13.91 14.71 -6.22
CA ASN A 39 12.89 15.72 -6.44
C ASN A 39 12.78 15.97 -7.95
N PRO A 40 11.58 15.91 -8.53
CA PRO A 40 11.39 16.30 -9.91
C PRO A 40 11.76 17.79 -10.07
N ILE A 41 12.39 18.13 -11.17
CA ILE A 41 12.45 19.53 -11.60
C ILE A 41 11.03 19.89 -12.00
N VAL A 42 10.33 20.64 -11.15
CA VAL A 42 8.95 21.08 -11.43
C VAL A 42 9.00 22.00 -12.65
N GLN A 43 8.52 21.51 -13.77
CA GLN A 43 8.19 22.36 -14.93
C GLN A 43 6.67 22.50 -14.94
N PHE A 44 6.20 23.73 -15.07
CA PHE A 44 4.78 23.99 -15.24
C PHE A 44 4.39 23.66 -16.68
N GLY A 45 3.35 22.84 -16.83
CA GLY A 45 2.79 22.47 -18.13
C GLY A 45 1.68 23.43 -18.52
N ASP A 46 1.44 23.52 -19.83
CA ASP A 46 0.42 24.42 -20.37
C ASP A 46 -0.88 23.69 -20.74
N THR A 47 -0.93 22.36 -20.64
CA THR A 47 -2.07 21.56 -21.11
C THR A 47 -2.60 20.62 -20.03
N LEU A 48 -3.93 20.44 -19.99
CA LEU A 48 -4.61 19.47 -19.15
C LEU A 48 -4.16 18.05 -19.49
N GLU A 49 -4.05 17.71 -20.75
CA GLU A 49 -3.65 16.37 -21.23
C GLU A 49 -2.27 15.99 -20.70
N GLY A 50 -1.31 16.93 -20.73
CA GLY A 50 0.03 16.73 -20.17
C GLY A 50 -0.01 16.44 -18.66
N ASP A 51 -0.86 17.13 -17.91
CA ASP A 51 -1.03 16.87 -16.47
C ASP A 51 -1.69 15.50 -16.22
N LEU A 52 -2.67 15.11 -17.01
CA LEU A 52 -3.37 13.82 -16.84
C LEU A 52 -2.47 12.63 -17.18
N VAL A 53 -1.67 12.70 -18.22
CA VAL A 53 -0.78 11.63 -18.68
C VAL A 53 0.30 11.28 -17.64
N ARG A 54 0.78 12.24 -16.85
CA ARG A 54 1.80 12.00 -15.81
C ARG A 54 1.25 11.44 -14.51
N ARG A 55 -0.08 11.29 -14.36
CA ARG A 55 -0.71 10.74 -13.15
C ARG A 55 -0.42 9.25 -12.99
N ASP A 56 -0.74 8.72 -11.79
CA ASP A 56 -0.45 7.32 -11.45
C ASP A 56 -1.33 6.32 -12.24
N PHE A 57 -2.65 6.52 -12.23
CA PHE A 57 -3.61 5.61 -12.87
C PHE A 57 -4.66 6.38 -13.69
N THR A 58 -5.15 5.74 -14.74
CA THR A 58 -6.19 6.29 -15.64
C THR A 58 -7.45 6.71 -14.87
N VAL A 59 -7.87 5.91 -13.89
CA VAL A 59 -9.01 6.22 -13.01
C VAL A 59 -8.84 7.50 -12.19
N ASN A 60 -7.61 7.99 -12.04
CA ASN A 60 -7.27 9.25 -11.38
C ASN A 60 -6.89 10.36 -12.39
N ALA A 61 -6.98 10.08 -13.69
CA ALA A 61 -6.55 10.95 -14.77
C ALA A 61 -7.73 11.48 -15.59
N MET A 62 -8.82 11.81 -14.91
CA MET A 62 -10.02 12.44 -15.47
C MET A 62 -10.19 13.84 -14.86
N ALA A 63 -10.87 14.72 -15.56
CA ALA A 63 -11.10 16.08 -15.10
C ALA A 63 -12.49 16.59 -15.54
N VAL A 64 -12.95 17.65 -14.86
CA VAL A 64 -14.12 18.42 -15.27
C VAL A 64 -13.66 19.86 -15.48
N ARG A 65 -13.90 20.39 -16.68
CA ARG A 65 -13.69 21.82 -16.98
C ARG A 65 -14.93 22.60 -16.57
N LEU A 66 -14.75 23.62 -15.76
CA LEU A 66 -15.80 24.54 -15.36
C LEU A 66 -15.70 25.81 -16.18
N HIS A 67 -16.80 26.23 -16.80
CA HIS A 67 -16.89 27.47 -17.56
C HIS A 67 -17.51 28.61 -16.71
N GLY A 68 -17.21 29.84 -17.07
CA GLY A 68 -17.71 31.02 -16.36
C GLY A 68 -19.24 31.21 -16.41
N ASP A 69 -19.91 30.57 -17.36
CA ASP A 69 -21.38 30.53 -17.50
C ASP A 69 -22.05 29.41 -16.67
N GLY A 70 -21.25 28.62 -15.93
CA GLY A 70 -21.72 27.51 -15.10
C GLY A 70 -21.84 26.19 -15.84
N THR A 71 -21.53 26.13 -17.15
CA THR A 71 -21.48 24.86 -17.89
C THR A 71 -20.22 24.05 -17.53
N GLN A 72 -20.28 22.74 -17.77
CA GLN A 72 -19.21 21.81 -17.42
C GLN A 72 -18.93 20.85 -18.58
N ASP A 73 -17.64 20.61 -18.84
CA ASP A 73 -17.19 19.60 -19.79
C ASP A 73 -16.41 18.51 -19.05
N PHE A 74 -16.84 17.26 -19.21
CA PHE A 74 -16.08 16.12 -18.73
C PHE A 74 -14.96 15.80 -19.71
N CYS A 75 -13.74 15.63 -19.17
CA CYS A 75 -12.52 15.36 -19.92
C CYS A 75 -11.92 14.03 -19.46
N ASP A 76 -11.93 13.04 -20.33
CA ASP A 76 -11.33 11.71 -20.10
C ASP A 76 -10.55 11.25 -21.35
N PRO A 77 -9.40 11.86 -21.63
CA PRO A 77 -8.63 11.54 -22.84
C PRO A 77 -7.97 10.16 -22.77
N LEU A 78 -7.92 9.52 -21.61
CA LEU A 78 -7.19 8.29 -21.32
C LEU A 78 -8.10 7.08 -21.06
N GLY A 79 -9.41 7.26 -21.16
CA GLY A 79 -10.40 6.18 -20.95
C GLY A 79 -10.55 5.73 -19.51
N GLY A 80 -10.25 6.62 -18.55
CA GLY A 80 -10.32 6.32 -17.12
C GLY A 80 -11.69 5.90 -16.64
N ILE A 81 -12.78 6.39 -17.25
CA ILE A 81 -14.15 6.00 -16.92
C ILE A 81 -14.42 4.53 -17.24
N ASN A 82 -13.90 4.03 -18.36
CA ASN A 82 -14.03 2.61 -18.72
C ASN A 82 -13.28 1.72 -17.73
N ASP A 83 -12.05 2.11 -17.36
CA ASP A 83 -11.26 1.37 -16.37
C ASP A 83 -11.94 1.37 -15.00
N LEU A 84 -12.57 2.49 -14.64
CA LEU A 84 -13.35 2.62 -13.41
C LEU A 84 -14.57 1.68 -13.42
N GLU A 85 -15.32 1.64 -14.53
CA GLU A 85 -16.50 0.76 -14.69
C GLU A 85 -16.10 -0.72 -14.69
N MET A 86 -14.96 -1.06 -15.29
CA MET A 86 -14.44 -2.43 -15.33
C MET A 86 -13.72 -2.84 -14.03
N GLY A 87 -13.47 -1.93 -13.10
CA GLY A 87 -12.70 -2.20 -11.89
C GLY A 87 -11.24 -2.57 -12.17
N VAL A 88 -10.62 -1.90 -13.14
CA VAL A 88 -9.23 -2.14 -13.55
C VAL A 88 -8.37 -0.92 -13.24
N LEU A 89 -7.15 -1.17 -12.74
CA LEU A 89 -6.12 -0.15 -12.57
C LEU A 89 -5.09 -0.27 -13.67
N ASP A 90 -5.04 0.73 -14.54
CA ASP A 90 -4.02 0.83 -15.58
C ASP A 90 -3.33 2.19 -15.51
N THR A 91 -2.12 2.30 -16.06
CA THR A 91 -1.35 3.53 -16.06
C THR A 91 -1.59 4.35 -17.33
N PRO A 92 -1.64 5.70 -17.27
CA PRO A 92 -1.76 6.56 -18.44
C PRO A 92 -0.64 6.33 -19.47
N GLN A 93 0.58 6.21 -18.97
CA GLN A 93 1.77 5.89 -19.76
C GLN A 93 2.11 4.41 -19.69
N THR A 94 3.16 4.01 -20.41
CA THR A 94 3.79 2.70 -20.21
C THR A 94 4.15 2.52 -18.73
N PRO A 95 3.76 1.41 -18.09
CA PRO A 95 3.96 1.22 -16.65
C PRO A 95 5.42 1.40 -16.21
N SER A 96 6.39 0.92 -17.02
CA SER A 96 7.81 1.05 -16.72
C SER A 96 8.28 2.51 -16.65
N VAL A 97 7.77 3.38 -17.50
CA VAL A 97 8.04 4.82 -17.45
C VAL A 97 7.45 5.43 -16.19
N SER A 98 6.17 5.12 -15.91
CA SER A 98 5.48 5.62 -14.73
C SER A 98 6.17 5.23 -13.42
N PHE A 99 6.66 3.98 -13.31
CA PHE A 99 7.33 3.48 -12.10
C PHE A 99 8.79 3.92 -12.00
N HIS A 100 9.45 4.18 -13.12
CA HIS A 100 10.77 4.79 -13.11
C HIS A 100 10.70 6.23 -12.57
N ASP A 101 9.69 7.00 -12.97
CA ASP A 101 9.45 8.37 -12.50
C ASP A 101 9.18 8.42 -11.00
N ASP A 102 8.25 7.60 -10.50
CA ASP A 102 7.99 7.46 -9.06
C ASP A 102 7.70 5.99 -8.69
N PRO A 103 8.70 5.25 -8.16
CA PRO A 103 8.53 3.86 -7.74
C PRO A 103 7.44 3.65 -6.68
N LEU A 104 7.07 4.69 -5.91
CA LEU A 104 5.99 4.61 -4.93
C LEU A 104 4.64 4.26 -5.58
N ARG A 105 4.47 4.54 -6.87
CA ARG A 105 3.27 4.18 -7.63
C ARG A 105 3.01 2.68 -7.65
N MET A 106 4.04 1.85 -7.51
CA MET A 106 3.91 0.40 -7.37
C MET A 106 3.17 0.00 -6.07
N ILE A 107 3.52 0.61 -4.93
CA ILE A 107 2.79 0.40 -3.67
C ILE A 107 1.38 1.03 -3.75
N ARG A 108 1.26 2.18 -4.40
CA ARG A 108 -0.04 2.83 -4.63
C ARG A 108 -0.99 1.94 -5.43
N ALA A 109 -0.49 1.15 -6.39
CA ALA A 109 -1.29 0.15 -7.08
C ALA A 109 -1.88 -0.88 -6.10
N CYS A 110 -1.05 -1.47 -5.22
CA CYS A 110 -1.50 -2.39 -4.19
C CYS A 110 -2.49 -1.74 -3.20
N ARG A 111 -2.27 -0.47 -2.84
CA ARG A 111 -3.18 0.32 -2.02
C ARG A 111 -4.53 0.52 -2.69
N PHE A 112 -4.58 0.85 -3.98
CA PHE A 112 -5.85 1.03 -4.69
C PHE A 112 -6.61 -0.29 -4.85
N VAL A 113 -5.91 -1.41 -5.07
CA VAL A 113 -6.52 -2.75 -5.00
C VAL A 113 -7.17 -2.96 -3.64
N SER A 114 -6.45 -2.70 -2.56
CA SER A 114 -6.99 -2.79 -1.19
C SER A 114 -8.18 -1.85 -0.94
N LYS A 115 -8.13 -0.63 -1.48
CA LYS A 115 -9.17 0.37 -1.24
C LYS A 115 -10.44 0.11 -2.03
N LEU A 116 -10.32 -0.29 -3.29
CA LEU A 116 -11.41 -0.32 -4.27
C LEU A 116 -11.86 -1.75 -4.65
N GLY A 117 -11.06 -2.78 -4.34
CA GLY A 117 -11.29 -4.15 -4.81
C GLY A 117 -11.07 -4.31 -6.32
N PHE A 118 -10.33 -3.40 -6.94
CA PHE A 118 -10.01 -3.45 -8.36
C PHE A 118 -8.87 -4.43 -8.63
N THR A 119 -8.74 -4.84 -9.89
CA THR A 119 -7.62 -5.66 -10.38
C THR A 119 -6.62 -4.81 -11.13
N LEU A 120 -5.37 -5.24 -11.20
CA LEU A 120 -4.36 -4.58 -12.04
C LEU A 120 -4.47 -5.08 -13.49
N ALA A 121 -4.27 -4.17 -14.44
CA ALA A 121 -4.01 -4.57 -15.81
C ALA A 121 -2.77 -5.48 -15.87
N PRO A 122 -2.75 -6.56 -16.71
CA PRO A 122 -1.64 -7.51 -16.77
C PRO A 122 -0.28 -6.83 -17.01
N ARG A 123 -0.23 -5.79 -17.84
CA ARG A 123 1.01 -5.03 -18.11
C ARG A 123 1.53 -4.29 -16.88
N VAL A 124 0.63 -3.83 -16.01
CA VAL A 124 0.97 -3.15 -14.76
C VAL A 124 1.57 -4.14 -13.77
N THR A 125 0.93 -5.32 -13.60
CA THR A 125 1.44 -6.39 -12.73
C THR A 125 2.83 -6.86 -13.19
N ALA A 126 3.02 -7.07 -14.50
CA ALA A 126 4.31 -7.49 -15.06
C ALA A 126 5.42 -6.45 -14.78
N ALA A 127 5.13 -5.17 -15.00
CA ALA A 127 6.08 -4.09 -14.75
C ALA A 127 6.44 -3.93 -13.26
N ILE A 128 5.46 -4.08 -12.35
CA ILE A 128 5.75 -4.05 -10.90
C ILE A 128 6.69 -5.21 -10.55
N THR A 129 6.44 -6.41 -11.07
CA THR A 129 7.28 -7.58 -10.80
C THR A 129 8.71 -7.37 -11.29
N GLU A 130 8.87 -6.84 -12.50
CA GLU A 130 10.19 -6.57 -13.09
C GLU A 130 10.95 -5.47 -12.34
N MET A 131 10.24 -4.44 -11.87
CA MET A 131 10.81 -3.23 -11.28
C MET A 131 10.73 -3.19 -9.75
N SER A 132 10.31 -4.25 -9.08
CA SER A 132 10.07 -4.26 -7.62
C SER A 132 11.26 -3.72 -6.80
N GLY A 133 12.48 -3.95 -7.25
CA GLY A 133 13.71 -3.45 -6.62
C GLY A 133 13.87 -1.92 -6.60
N GLU A 134 13.23 -1.20 -7.55
CA GLU A 134 13.27 0.26 -7.62
C GLU A 134 12.61 0.91 -6.39
N ILE A 135 11.77 0.18 -5.64
CA ILE A 135 11.15 0.68 -4.42
C ILE A 135 12.17 1.07 -3.34
N THR A 136 13.37 0.53 -3.40
CA THR A 136 14.47 0.86 -2.48
C THR A 136 14.96 2.31 -2.61
N ARG A 137 14.60 3.02 -3.70
CA ARG A 137 14.86 4.45 -3.88
C ARG A 137 13.93 5.33 -3.03
N ILE A 138 12.83 4.78 -2.52
CA ILE A 138 11.81 5.51 -1.77
C ILE A 138 12.13 5.48 -0.27
N THR A 139 11.89 6.60 0.41
CA THR A 139 12.11 6.68 1.86
C THR A 139 11.10 5.83 2.64
N ALA A 140 11.54 5.34 3.80
CA ALA A 140 10.72 4.48 4.66
C ALA A 140 9.42 5.18 5.10
N GLU A 141 9.46 6.49 5.31
CA GLU A 141 8.29 7.28 5.72
C GLU A 141 7.22 7.34 4.61
N ARG A 142 7.63 7.50 3.33
CA ARG A 142 6.69 7.46 2.20
C ARG A 142 6.10 6.07 2.02
N ILE A 143 6.91 5.02 2.18
CA ILE A 143 6.47 3.63 2.13
C ILE A 143 5.46 3.36 3.25
N GLN A 144 5.78 3.73 4.51
CA GLN A 144 4.89 3.59 5.66
C GLN A 144 3.52 4.22 5.40
N ALA A 145 3.51 5.48 4.93
CA ALA A 145 2.26 6.19 4.67
C ALA A 145 1.35 5.49 3.64
N GLU A 146 1.92 4.84 2.63
CA GLU A 146 1.14 4.07 1.66
C GLU A 146 0.70 2.71 2.22
N LEU A 147 1.54 2.04 3.03
CA LEU A 147 1.19 0.80 3.72
C LEU A 147 0.03 1.01 4.71
N ASP A 148 0.03 2.12 5.46
CA ASP A 148 -1.05 2.46 6.39
C ASP A 148 -2.39 2.62 5.63
N LYS A 149 -2.36 3.35 4.51
CA LYS A 149 -3.55 3.51 3.65
C LYS A 149 -3.99 2.19 3.02
N LEU A 150 -3.06 1.29 2.69
CA LEU A 150 -3.36 -0.05 2.21
C LEU A 150 -4.05 -0.86 3.30
N MET A 151 -3.49 -0.87 4.51
CA MET A 151 -4.06 -1.61 5.64
C MET A 151 -5.44 -1.09 6.06
N LEU A 152 -5.72 0.20 5.85
CA LEU A 152 -7.02 0.82 6.13
C LEU A 152 -8.03 0.68 4.97
N GLY A 153 -7.68 0.02 3.89
CA GLY A 153 -8.57 -0.26 2.77
C GLY A 153 -9.69 -1.27 3.12
N ALA A 154 -10.64 -1.45 2.20
CA ALA A 154 -11.74 -2.42 2.34
C ALA A 154 -11.26 -3.87 2.14
N TYR A 155 -10.17 -4.07 1.39
CA TYR A 155 -9.64 -5.39 0.99
C TYR A 155 -8.12 -5.48 1.27
N PRO A 156 -7.64 -5.25 2.53
CA PRO A 156 -6.20 -5.18 2.80
C PRO A 156 -5.47 -6.50 2.53
N TRP A 157 -6.13 -7.66 2.68
CA TRP A 157 -5.57 -8.96 2.34
C TRP A 157 -5.21 -9.10 0.86
N ASP A 158 -6.01 -8.52 -0.06
CA ASP A 158 -5.71 -8.53 -1.50
C ASP A 158 -4.53 -7.60 -1.82
N GLY A 159 -4.47 -6.43 -1.18
CA GLY A 159 -3.33 -5.52 -1.29
C GLY A 159 -2.02 -6.14 -0.80
N ILE A 160 -2.02 -6.82 0.34
CA ILE A 160 -0.87 -7.56 0.89
C ILE A 160 -0.48 -8.74 -0.01
N ALA A 161 -1.46 -9.50 -0.49
CA ALA A 161 -1.20 -10.61 -1.41
C ALA A 161 -0.49 -10.11 -2.68
N LEU A 162 -0.94 -8.99 -3.24
CA LEU A 162 -0.34 -8.39 -4.42
C LEU A 162 1.10 -7.89 -4.16
N LEU A 163 1.37 -7.26 -3.01
CA LEU A 163 2.73 -6.91 -2.60
C LEU A 163 3.67 -8.13 -2.60
N CYS A 164 3.19 -9.27 -2.10
CA CYS A 164 3.96 -10.51 -2.07
C CYS A 164 4.12 -11.12 -3.46
N GLN A 165 3.06 -11.21 -4.26
CA GLN A 165 3.06 -11.79 -5.60
C GLN A 165 3.98 -11.05 -6.57
N THR A 166 4.10 -9.75 -6.42
CA THR A 166 4.93 -8.89 -7.29
C THR A 166 6.38 -8.74 -6.80
N GLY A 167 6.74 -9.33 -5.66
CA GLY A 167 8.08 -9.22 -5.08
C GLY A 167 8.34 -7.88 -4.36
N LEU A 168 7.39 -6.95 -4.32
CA LEU A 168 7.55 -5.69 -3.57
C LEU A 168 7.77 -5.94 -2.09
N ALA A 169 7.07 -6.91 -1.51
CA ALA A 169 7.18 -7.26 -0.10
C ALA A 169 8.60 -7.72 0.27
N ASP A 170 9.34 -8.34 -0.62
CA ASP A 170 10.72 -8.80 -0.37
C ASP A 170 11.66 -7.65 -0.03
N HIS A 171 11.39 -6.46 -0.56
CA HIS A 171 12.18 -5.24 -0.31
C HIS A 171 11.66 -4.42 0.88
N ILE A 172 10.37 -4.51 1.19
CA ILE A 172 9.70 -3.65 2.18
C ILE A 172 9.50 -4.37 3.51
N PHE A 173 8.91 -5.57 3.44
CA PHE A 173 8.51 -6.38 4.59
C PHE A 173 8.72 -7.88 4.30
N PRO A 174 9.98 -8.33 4.10
CA PRO A 174 10.29 -9.69 3.63
C PRO A 174 9.82 -10.80 4.57
N GLU A 175 9.52 -10.46 5.84
CA GLU A 175 8.98 -11.41 6.78
C GLU A 175 7.56 -11.90 6.40
N ILE A 176 6.79 -11.11 5.64
CA ILE A 176 5.43 -11.50 5.22
C ILE A 176 5.48 -12.61 4.16
N PRO A 177 6.14 -12.46 2.99
CA PRO A 177 6.24 -13.55 2.03
C PRO A 177 6.98 -14.77 2.59
N ALA A 178 7.90 -14.59 3.55
CA ALA A 178 8.59 -15.70 4.22
C ALA A 178 7.64 -16.62 5.02
N MET A 179 6.43 -16.18 5.37
CA MET A 179 5.41 -17.03 5.99
C MET A 179 4.84 -18.09 5.03
N ALA A 180 5.02 -17.95 3.72
CA ALA A 180 4.69 -18.96 2.71
C ALA A 180 5.70 -20.11 2.75
N MET A 181 5.71 -20.87 3.83
CA MET A 181 6.60 -22.00 4.06
C MET A 181 5.87 -23.33 3.88
N PRO A 182 6.60 -24.45 3.64
CA PRO A 182 5.99 -25.75 3.53
C PRO A 182 5.09 -26.04 4.75
N PRO A 183 3.86 -26.56 4.55
CA PRO A 183 2.95 -26.85 5.64
C PRO A 183 3.49 -27.98 6.54
N ASP A 184 2.90 -28.15 7.73
CA ASP A 184 3.16 -29.30 8.58
C ASP A 184 2.71 -30.57 7.85
N PRO A 185 3.55 -31.59 7.70
CA PRO A 185 3.17 -32.86 7.09
C PRO A 185 1.93 -33.52 7.70
N LYS A 186 1.65 -33.24 8.98
CA LYS A 186 0.45 -33.74 9.68
C LYS A 186 -0.77 -32.83 9.50
N LEU A 187 -0.57 -31.58 9.08
CA LEU A 187 -1.61 -30.57 8.87
C LEU A 187 -1.39 -29.86 7.51
N PRO A 188 -1.46 -30.59 6.40
CA PRO A 188 -1.06 -30.07 5.10
C PRO A 188 -1.91 -28.88 4.59
N HIS A 189 -3.04 -28.63 5.26
CA HIS A 189 -3.95 -27.52 4.89
C HIS A 189 -3.66 -26.22 5.65
N LYS A 190 -2.66 -26.18 6.56
CA LYS A 190 -2.32 -25.02 7.39
C LYS A 190 -1.02 -24.39 6.90
N ASP A 191 -1.12 -23.55 5.88
CA ASP A 191 -0.07 -22.62 5.49
C ASP A 191 -0.18 -21.35 6.35
N VAL A 192 0.95 -20.92 6.94
CA VAL A 192 0.99 -19.76 7.86
C VAL A 192 0.65 -18.46 7.13
N TYR A 193 1.10 -18.30 5.90
CA TYR A 193 0.81 -17.11 5.09
C TYR A 193 -0.69 -16.96 4.80
N THR A 194 -1.30 -18.00 4.24
CA THR A 194 -2.73 -18.00 3.93
C THR A 194 -3.58 -17.86 5.21
N HIS A 195 -3.15 -18.49 6.32
CA HIS A 195 -3.78 -18.31 7.62
C HIS A 195 -3.73 -16.84 8.07
N SER A 196 -2.57 -16.19 7.99
CA SER A 196 -2.42 -14.78 8.40
C SER A 196 -3.28 -13.82 7.57
N LEU A 197 -3.41 -14.05 6.26
CA LEU A 197 -4.34 -13.28 5.42
C LEU A 197 -5.81 -13.52 5.81
N THR A 198 -6.15 -14.77 6.15
CA THR A 198 -7.50 -15.11 6.63
C THR A 198 -7.81 -14.43 7.96
N VAL A 199 -6.87 -14.42 8.91
CA VAL A 199 -7.02 -13.74 10.20
C VAL A 199 -7.14 -12.22 10.02
N LEU A 200 -6.36 -11.63 9.10
CA LEU A 200 -6.52 -10.21 8.73
C LEU A 200 -7.94 -9.91 8.24
N LYS A 201 -8.48 -10.74 7.33
CA LYS A 201 -9.84 -10.58 6.83
C LYS A 201 -10.88 -10.70 7.95
N GLN A 202 -10.75 -11.70 8.81
CA GLN A 202 -11.65 -11.87 9.96
C GLN A 202 -11.57 -10.70 10.94
N ALA A 203 -10.38 -10.14 11.17
CA ALA A 203 -10.22 -8.95 11.99
C ALA A 203 -10.98 -7.75 11.41
N CYS A 204 -10.90 -7.53 10.09
CA CYS A 204 -11.67 -6.49 9.42
C CYS A 204 -13.19 -6.70 9.55
N ASP A 205 -13.65 -7.96 9.45
CA ASP A 205 -15.08 -8.30 9.59
C ASP A 205 -15.61 -8.10 11.02
N LEU A 206 -14.74 -8.12 12.02
CA LEU A 206 -15.07 -7.95 13.44
C LEU A 206 -14.96 -6.50 13.94
N GLU A 207 -14.44 -5.58 13.13
CA GLU A 207 -14.34 -4.17 13.51
C GLU A 207 -15.73 -3.54 13.69
N PRO A 208 -16.02 -2.94 14.88
CA PRO A 208 -17.36 -2.39 15.14
C PRO A 208 -17.61 -1.01 14.51
N GLY A 209 -16.61 -0.43 13.88
CA GLY A 209 -16.65 0.94 13.35
C GLY A 209 -15.58 1.20 12.32
N ASP A 210 -14.89 2.33 12.45
CA ASP A 210 -13.80 2.70 11.54
C ASP A 210 -12.64 1.69 11.59
N PRO A 211 -11.91 1.51 10.46
CA PRO A 211 -10.78 0.60 10.39
C PRO A 211 -9.71 0.86 11.45
N ASP A 212 -9.30 -0.18 12.17
CA ASP A 212 -8.25 -0.12 13.20
C ASP A 212 -6.91 -0.63 12.66
N LEU A 213 -5.99 0.31 12.43
CA LEU A 213 -4.67 0.01 11.88
C LEU A 213 -3.85 -0.92 12.80
N VAL A 214 -3.95 -0.77 14.12
CA VAL A 214 -3.23 -1.60 15.10
C VAL A 214 -3.76 -3.02 15.05
N LEU A 215 -5.08 -3.19 15.11
CA LEU A 215 -5.72 -4.51 15.04
C LEU A 215 -5.35 -5.24 13.75
N ARG A 216 -5.40 -4.56 12.61
CA ARG A 216 -5.12 -5.17 11.31
C ARG A 216 -3.67 -5.60 11.16
N TRP A 217 -2.70 -4.74 11.55
CA TRP A 217 -1.29 -5.13 11.57
C TRP A 217 -1.03 -6.27 12.54
N ALA A 218 -1.62 -6.24 13.72
CA ALA A 218 -1.49 -7.30 14.70
C ALA A 218 -2.03 -8.65 14.19
N ALA A 219 -3.20 -8.62 13.53
CA ALA A 219 -3.82 -9.79 12.90
C ALA A 219 -2.93 -10.39 11.80
N LEU A 220 -2.36 -9.56 10.93
CA LEU A 220 -1.46 -10.04 9.86
C LEU A 220 -0.17 -10.64 10.42
N LEU A 221 0.40 -10.05 11.48
CA LEU A 221 1.75 -10.35 11.97
C LEU A 221 1.80 -11.31 13.16
N HIS A 222 0.64 -11.79 13.67
CA HIS A 222 0.58 -12.59 14.91
C HIS A 222 1.46 -13.85 14.86
N ASP A 223 1.58 -14.47 13.71
CA ASP A 223 2.29 -15.73 13.50
C ASP A 223 3.66 -15.59 12.79
N ILE A 224 4.14 -14.37 12.59
CA ILE A 224 5.39 -14.10 11.85
C ILE A 224 6.62 -14.82 12.45
N GLY A 225 6.61 -15.05 13.76
CA GLY A 225 7.67 -15.75 14.48
C GLY A 225 7.73 -17.25 14.19
N LYS A 226 6.71 -17.83 13.58
CA LYS A 226 6.70 -19.26 13.20
C LYS A 226 7.78 -19.58 12.16
N VAL A 227 8.14 -18.62 11.31
CA VAL A 227 9.16 -18.81 10.26
C VAL A 227 10.51 -19.25 10.86
N PRO A 228 11.18 -18.45 11.72
CA PRO A 228 12.47 -18.81 12.29
C PRO A 228 12.41 -19.87 13.42
N THR A 229 11.23 -20.15 13.97
CA THR A 229 11.10 -21.11 15.10
C THR A 229 10.60 -22.48 14.66
N ARG A 230 10.40 -22.68 13.36
CA ARG A 230 9.98 -23.97 12.81
C ARG A 230 11.06 -25.03 13.03
N ALA A 231 10.72 -26.08 13.75
CA ALA A 231 11.63 -27.19 13.99
C ALA A 231 10.88 -28.54 13.88
N PRO A 232 11.56 -29.62 13.46
CA PRO A 232 10.95 -30.95 13.45
C PRO A 232 10.62 -31.41 14.87
N LYS A 233 9.48 -32.11 15.00
CA LYS A 233 9.05 -32.70 16.28
C LYS A 233 9.38 -34.20 16.33
N PRO A 234 9.89 -34.75 17.43
CA PRO A 234 10.01 -36.19 17.60
C PRO A 234 8.65 -36.88 17.37
N GLY A 235 8.64 -37.92 16.54
CA GLY A 235 7.41 -38.60 16.13
C GLY A 235 6.65 -37.95 14.96
N GLY A 236 7.26 -36.99 14.27
CA GLY A 236 6.78 -36.32 13.06
C GLY A 236 5.95 -35.07 13.33
N GLY A 237 5.83 -34.24 12.31
CA GLY A 237 5.25 -32.90 12.38
C GLY A 237 6.27 -31.82 12.74
N VAL A 238 5.81 -30.61 12.98
CA VAL A 238 6.65 -29.45 13.32
C VAL A 238 6.21 -28.80 14.63
N THR A 239 7.13 -28.08 15.26
CA THR A 239 6.90 -27.22 16.42
C THR A 239 7.35 -25.81 16.13
N PHE A 240 6.80 -24.82 16.86
CA PHE A 240 7.08 -23.39 16.74
C PHE A 240 7.34 -22.79 18.13
N TYR A 241 8.23 -23.41 18.89
CA TYR A 241 8.47 -23.03 20.29
C TYR A 241 8.88 -21.56 20.41
N GLN A 242 8.22 -20.81 21.31
CA GLN A 242 8.41 -19.37 21.56
C GLN A 242 8.24 -18.46 20.32
N HIS A 243 7.45 -18.88 19.32
CA HIS A 243 7.23 -18.05 18.10
C HIS A 243 6.64 -16.68 18.43
N GLU A 244 5.84 -16.55 19.48
CA GLU A 244 5.26 -15.30 19.96
C GLU A 244 6.33 -14.31 20.43
N ILE A 245 7.34 -14.76 21.18
CA ILE A 245 8.43 -13.92 21.67
C ILE A 245 9.34 -13.49 20.51
N VAL A 246 9.67 -14.45 19.65
CA VAL A 246 10.49 -14.18 18.44
C VAL A 246 9.75 -13.26 17.49
N GLY A 247 8.46 -13.51 17.23
CA GLY A 247 7.60 -12.67 16.39
C GLY A 247 7.52 -11.23 16.88
N ALA A 248 7.31 -11.02 18.17
CA ALA A 248 7.28 -9.68 18.76
C ALA A 248 8.61 -8.91 18.54
N ARG A 249 9.77 -9.59 18.58
CA ARG A 249 11.07 -8.98 18.29
C ARG A 249 11.19 -8.62 16.80
N MET A 250 10.76 -9.51 15.90
CA MET A 250 10.76 -9.29 14.45
C MET A 250 9.89 -8.09 14.08
N VAL A 251 8.66 -8.03 14.59
CA VAL A 251 7.73 -6.91 14.39
C VAL A 251 8.36 -5.60 14.84
N ARG A 252 8.89 -5.52 16.06
CA ARG A 252 9.56 -4.30 16.57
C ARG A 252 10.71 -3.86 15.67
N LYS A 253 11.54 -4.80 15.21
CA LYS A 253 12.65 -4.50 14.31
C LYS A 253 12.17 -3.92 12.99
N ARG A 254 11.16 -4.55 12.37
CA ARG A 254 10.63 -4.14 11.06
C ARG A 254 9.92 -2.81 11.13
N LEU A 255 9.04 -2.61 12.09
CA LEU A 255 8.30 -1.36 12.24
C LEU A 255 9.20 -0.17 12.55
N ARG A 256 10.31 -0.37 13.29
CA ARG A 256 11.34 0.68 13.45
C ARG A 256 12.02 1.02 12.14
N ALA A 257 12.37 0.04 11.32
CA ALA A 257 12.97 0.27 10.01
C ALA A 257 12.02 1.02 9.07
N LEU A 258 10.71 0.78 9.18
CA LEU A 258 9.66 1.49 8.45
C LEU A 258 9.26 2.83 9.11
N LYS A 259 9.95 3.27 10.17
CA LYS A 259 9.73 4.56 10.85
C LYS A 259 8.38 4.73 11.54
N TYR A 260 7.73 3.63 11.95
CA TYR A 260 6.55 3.72 12.81
C TYR A 260 6.87 4.39 14.15
N SER A 261 5.89 5.06 14.72
CA SER A 261 6.02 5.68 16.04
C SER A 261 6.25 4.63 17.13
N ARG A 262 6.90 5.03 18.21
CA ARG A 262 7.12 4.14 19.37
C ARG A 262 5.81 3.61 19.95
N GLN A 263 4.76 4.44 19.97
CA GLN A 263 3.44 4.04 20.45
C GLN A 263 2.89 2.91 19.57
N MET A 264 2.85 3.11 18.26
CA MET A 264 2.35 2.14 17.28
C MET A 264 3.09 0.79 17.39
N ILE A 265 4.43 0.83 17.52
CA ILE A 265 5.25 -0.36 17.70
C ILE A 265 4.89 -1.10 18.99
N ASN A 266 4.63 -0.37 20.09
CA ASN A 266 4.25 -0.99 21.37
C ASN A 266 2.84 -1.55 21.34
N ASP A 267 1.92 -0.98 20.59
CA ASP A 267 0.55 -1.43 20.48
C ASP A 267 0.43 -2.69 19.59
N ILE A 268 1.17 -2.75 18.49
CA ILE A 268 1.15 -3.91 17.58
C ILE A 268 1.93 -5.11 18.14
N SER A 269 3.09 -4.89 18.78
CA SER A 269 4.01 -5.97 19.17
C SER A 269 3.50 -6.96 20.23
N PRO A 270 2.66 -6.57 21.23
CA PRO A 270 2.20 -7.48 22.26
C PRO A 270 1.15 -8.49 21.80
N VAL A 271 0.51 -8.27 20.66
CA VAL A 271 -0.58 -9.15 20.17
C VAL A 271 -0.05 -10.55 19.84
N SER A 272 1.21 -10.65 19.40
CA SER A 272 1.90 -11.95 19.36
C SER A 272 2.03 -12.64 20.73
N TYR A 273 1.90 -11.90 21.84
CA TYR A 273 2.11 -12.38 23.20
C TYR A 273 0.80 -12.71 23.92
N THR A 274 -0.31 -12.06 23.57
CA THR A 274 -1.60 -12.22 24.28
C THR A 274 -2.48 -13.31 23.68
N HIS A 275 -2.17 -13.80 22.50
CA HIS A 275 -2.96 -14.83 21.81
C HIS A 275 -2.97 -16.18 22.54
N LEU A 276 -1.93 -16.46 23.34
CA LEU A 276 -1.84 -17.69 24.14
C LEU A 276 -2.77 -17.72 25.38
N ARG A 277 -3.21 -16.56 25.90
CA ARG A 277 -4.10 -16.52 27.08
C ARG A 277 -5.58 -16.70 26.76
N ALA A 278 -5.95 -16.65 25.48
CA ALA A 278 -7.34 -16.81 25.04
C ALA A 278 -7.70 -18.28 24.68
N HIS A 279 -6.70 -19.19 24.65
CA HIS A 279 -6.86 -20.61 24.30
C HIS A 279 -6.47 -21.59 25.43
N GLU A 280 -6.17 -21.08 26.63
CA GLU A 280 -6.18 -21.85 27.86
C GLU A 280 -7.50 -21.64 28.64
#